data_e2e4201a1607345a01233c47cf033817
#
_entry.id   e2e4201a1607345a01233c47cf033817
#
_cell.length_a   1.000
_cell.length_b   1.000
_cell.length_c   1.000
_cell.angle_alpha   90.00
_cell.angle_beta   90.00
_cell.angle_gamma   90.00
#
_symmetry.space_group_name_H-M   'P 1'
#
loop_
_entity.id
_entity.type
_entity.pdbx_description
1 polymer ?
#
loop_
_entity_poly.entity_id
_entity_poly.type
_entity_poly.pdbx_seq_one_letter_code
_entity_poly.pdbx_strand_id
1 'polypeptide(L)'
;MNLPTSGVHADSPRPSAEAEASLKDAIRLQTTALLYENVGIGQVAAVVVAALLSFVGYGRHPAGSLVWLAGMMLLGLLRWRMARSFHAGPASPEEVEGWRRSAILGAFISGSAWAAGTLLFTWSAPVVQQVFTALLVAGIVAGVVPVLGAVLQAYWAFAVPPVFMLLICAVLQARDAMGWAIGMACAIFLPAMLRSSRHFFRVLEQSIRLGHEQAVLVETLRRTRDQALEASRAKSEFLDRKSVV
;
A
#
# COMPACT_ATOMS: atom_id res chain seq x y z
N MET A 1 52.25 -0.23 30.75
CA MET A 1 51.85 1.06 30.18
C MET A 1 50.44 0.86 29.59
N ASN A 2 49.40 1.00 30.44
CA ASN A 2 48.03 0.72 30.10
C ASN A 2 47.38 2.00 29.55
N LEU A 3 46.98 1.96 28.27
CA LEU A 3 46.16 3.01 27.67
C LEU A 3 44.71 2.82 28.09
N PRO A 4 44.01 3.83 28.57
CA PRO A 4 42.58 3.73 28.86
C PRO A 4 41.79 3.81 27.55
N THR A 5 41.11 2.73 27.23
CA THR A 5 40.07 2.73 26.18
C THR A 5 38.86 3.48 26.73
N SER A 6 38.81 4.78 26.49
CA SER A 6 37.57 5.56 26.71
C SER A 6 36.56 5.20 25.63
N GLY A 7 35.65 4.30 25.98
CA GLY A 7 34.48 4.05 25.19
C GLY A 7 33.56 5.28 25.18
N VAL A 8 33.67 6.08 24.13
CA VAL A 8 32.66 7.08 23.80
C VAL A 8 31.49 6.34 23.19
N HIS A 9 30.63 5.73 24.04
CA HIS A 9 29.26 5.46 23.67
C HIS A 9 28.59 6.84 23.56
N ALA A 10 28.52 7.35 22.34
CA ALA A 10 27.65 8.46 22.01
C ALA A 10 26.22 8.00 22.29
N ASP A 11 25.72 8.37 23.46
CA ASP A 11 24.31 8.24 23.82
C ASP A 11 23.56 9.21 22.89
N SER A 12 23.10 8.69 21.75
CA SER A 12 22.27 9.45 20.83
C SER A 12 21.01 9.85 21.60
N PRO A 13 20.69 11.14 21.75
CA PRO A 13 19.52 11.57 22.51
C PRO A 13 18.30 10.92 21.91
N ARG A 14 17.58 10.14 22.72
CA ARG A 14 16.29 9.55 22.31
C ARG A 14 15.39 10.70 21.86
N PRO A 15 14.77 10.61 20.67
CA PRO A 15 13.85 11.63 20.22
C PRO A 15 12.78 11.88 21.29
N SER A 16 12.42 13.13 21.50
CA SER A 16 11.35 13.48 22.46
C SER A 16 10.04 12.79 22.05
N ALA A 17 9.20 12.45 23.01
CA ALA A 17 7.91 11.80 22.72
C ALA A 17 7.06 12.58 21.69
N GLU A 18 7.20 13.90 21.67
CA GLU A 18 6.57 14.78 20.67
C GLU A 18 7.15 14.59 19.26
N ALA A 19 8.46 14.42 19.13
CA ALA A 19 9.10 14.15 17.84
C ALA A 19 8.71 12.77 17.28
N GLU A 20 8.58 11.76 18.13
CA GLU A 20 8.07 10.45 17.73
C GLU A 20 6.60 10.48 17.31
N ALA A 21 5.76 11.26 17.99
CA ALA A 21 4.35 11.44 17.62
C ALA A 21 4.23 12.14 16.27
N SER A 22 4.94 13.25 16.08
CA SER A 22 5.00 13.98 14.80
C SER A 22 5.48 13.10 13.64
N LEU A 23 6.50 12.27 13.85
CA LEU A 23 6.98 11.33 12.83
C LEU A 23 5.90 10.27 12.46
N LYS A 24 5.19 9.73 13.46
CA LYS A 24 4.10 8.78 13.22
C LYS A 24 2.96 9.40 12.40
N ASP A 25 2.60 10.63 12.70
CA ASP A 25 1.55 11.35 11.96
C ASP A 25 1.99 11.68 10.54
N ALA A 26 3.25 12.05 10.33
CA ALA A 26 3.83 12.25 9.00
C ALA A 26 3.83 10.95 8.18
N ILE A 27 4.21 9.81 8.77
CA ILE A 27 4.17 8.50 8.12
C ILE A 27 2.73 8.11 7.76
N ARG A 28 1.77 8.34 8.66
CA ARG A 28 0.34 8.07 8.41
C ARG A 28 -0.21 8.89 7.24
N LEU A 29 0.09 10.18 7.22
CA LEU A 29 -0.32 11.07 6.14
C LEU A 29 0.28 10.60 4.81
N GLN A 30 1.58 10.35 4.78
CA GLN A 30 2.29 9.95 3.55
C GLN A 30 1.84 8.59 3.02
N THR A 31 1.64 7.59 3.89
CA THR A 31 1.13 6.28 3.48
C THR A 31 -0.31 6.35 2.98
N THR A 32 -1.14 7.21 3.56
CA THR A 32 -2.52 7.43 3.09
C THR A 32 -2.53 8.17 1.74
N ALA A 33 -1.67 9.16 1.57
CA ALA A 33 -1.52 9.88 0.29
C ALA A 33 -1.07 8.95 -0.84
N LEU A 34 -0.02 8.14 -0.62
CA LEU A 34 0.46 7.14 -1.57
C LEU A 34 -0.63 6.14 -1.99
N LEU A 35 -1.49 5.75 -1.05
CA LEU A 35 -2.61 4.87 -1.37
C LEU A 35 -3.58 5.53 -2.35
N TYR A 36 -3.96 6.79 -2.13
CA TYR A 36 -4.89 7.51 -3.00
C TYR A 36 -4.28 7.91 -4.34
N GLU A 37 -2.99 8.20 -4.41
CA GLU A 37 -2.26 8.43 -5.68
C GLU A 37 -2.34 7.22 -6.61
N ASN A 38 -2.16 6.02 -6.07
CA ASN A 38 -2.09 4.80 -6.85
C ASN A 38 -3.47 4.19 -7.19
N VAL A 39 -4.56 4.69 -6.59
CA VAL A 39 -5.93 4.19 -6.84
C VAL A 39 -6.28 4.23 -8.34
N GLY A 40 -5.92 5.30 -9.05
CA GLY A 40 -6.27 5.47 -10.46
C GLY A 40 -5.75 4.33 -11.35
N ILE A 41 -4.46 4.02 -11.25
CA ILE A 41 -3.81 2.95 -12.02
C ILE A 41 -4.38 1.58 -11.65
N GLY A 42 -4.54 1.33 -10.34
CA GLY A 42 -5.10 0.08 -9.84
C GLY A 42 -6.54 -0.16 -10.32
N GLN A 43 -7.37 0.89 -10.43
CA GLN A 43 -8.75 0.77 -10.91
C GLN A 43 -8.82 0.47 -12.40
N VAL A 44 -7.99 1.09 -13.24
CA VAL A 44 -7.93 0.75 -14.67
C VAL A 44 -7.58 -0.70 -14.88
N ALA A 45 -6.53 -1.19 -14.23
CA ALA A 45 -6.16 -2.60 -14.28
C ALA A 45 -7.28 -3.54 -13.82
N ALA A 46 -7.95 -3.20 -12.70
CA ALA A 46 -9.05 -3.99 -12.17
C ALA A 46 -10.23 -4.08 -13.15
N VAL A 47 -10.60 -2.97 -13.80
CA VAL A 47 -11.70 -2.95 -14.80
C VAL A 47 -11.33 -3.76 -16.05
N VAL A 48 -10.09 -3.67 -16.53
CA VAL A 48 -9.62 -4.47 -17.68
C VAL A 48 -9.69 -5.97 -17.38
N VAL A 49 -9.22 -6.39 -16.21
CA VAL A 49 -9.29 -7.80 -15.80
C VAL A 49 -10.73 -8.25 -15.56
N ALA A 50 -11.58 -7.37 -15.00
CA ALA A 50 -13.01 -7.65 -14.84
C ALA A 50 -13.71 -7.82 -16.19
N ALA A 51 -13.40 -6.99 -17.18
CA ALA A 51 -13.91 -7.11 -18.54
C ALA A 51 -13.48 -8.44 -19.19
N LEU A 52 -12.21 -8.82 -19.02
CA LEU A 52 -11.70 -10.09 -19.55
C LEU A 52 -12.40 -11.30 -18.91
N LEU A 53 -12.57 -11.29 -17.59
CA LEU A 53 -13.27 -12.35 -16.87
C LEU A 53 -14.74 -12.44 -17.27
N SER A 54 -15.40 -11.27 -17.41
CA SER A 54 -16.79 -11.19 -17.88
C SER A 54 -16.94 -11.70 -19.32
N PHE A 55 -16.01 -11.37 -20.20
CA PHE A 55 -15.99 -11.86 -21.58
C PHE A 55 -15.95 -13.39 -21.64
N VAL A 56 -15.02 -14.00 -20.88
CA VAL A 56 -14.91 -15.48 -20.82
C VAL A 56 -16.13 -16.12 -20.17
N GLY A 57 -16.70 -15.50 -19.15
CA GLY A 57 -17.88 -15.99 -18.44
C GLY A 57 -19.21 -15.75 -19.15
N TYR A 58 -19.23 -14.86 -20.16
CA TYR A 58 -20.46 -14.42 -20.83
C TYR A 58 -21.29 -15.57 -21.43
N GLY A 59 -20.63 -16.57 -22.03
CA GLY A 59 -21.32 -17.71 -22.63
C GLY A 59 -22.13 -18.56 -21.65
N ARG A 60 -21.81 -18.50 -20.34
CA ARG A 60 -22.52 -19.26 -19.30
C ARG A 60 -23.53 -18.43 -18.54
N HIS A 61 -23.18 -17.23 -18.21
CA HIS A 61 -23.97 -16.31 -17.37
C HIS A 61 -23.99 -14.90 -17.98
N PRO A 62 -24.67 -14.68 -19.12
CA PRO A 62 -24.62 -13.40 -19.82
C PRO A 62 -25.09 -12.23 -18.96
N ALA A 63 -26.26 -12.37 -18.32
CA ALA A 63 -26.78 -11.32 -17.43
C ALA A 63 -25.90 -11.12 -16.18
N GLY A 64 -25.45 -12.20 -15.54
CA GLY A 64 -24.56 -12.14 -14.38
C GLY A 64 -23.23 -11.46 -14.69
N SER A 65 -22.62 -11.78 -15.84
CA SER A 65 -21.36 -11.18 -16.29
C SER A 65 -21.50 -9.66 -16.51
N LEU A 66 -22.57 -9.23 -17.17
CA LEU A 66 -22.84 -7.81 -17.44
C LEU A 66 -23.14 -7.03 -16.15
N VAL A 67 -23.98 -7.57 -15.28
CA VAL A 67 -24.33 -6.93 -13.99
C VAL A 67 -23.10 -6.81 -13.11
N TRP A 68 -22.28 -7.88 -13.02
CA TRP A 68 -21.05 -7.86 -12.24
C TRP A 68 -20.03 -6.85 -12.80
N LEU A 69 -19.82 -6.83 -14.12
CA LEU A 69 -18.95 -5.87 -14.78
C LEU A 69 -19.41 -4.42 -14.55
N ALA A 70 -20.71 -4.15 -14.71
CA ALA A 70 -21.26 -2.83 -14.42
C ALA A 70 -21.05 -2.42 -12.96
N GLY A 71 -21.22 -3.34 -12.02
CA GLY A 71 -20.90 -3.13 -10.60
C GLY A 71 -19.42 -2.80 -10.36
N MET A 72 -18.51 -3.51 -11.03
CA MET A 72 -17.06 -3.25 -10.95
C MET A 72 -16.70 -1.87 -11.53
N MET A 73 -17.32 -1.47 -12.65
CA MET A 73 -17.12 -0.13 -13.23
C MET A 73 -17.63 0.98 -12.29
N LEU A 74 -18.84 0.80 -11.74
CA LEU A 74 -19.42 1.73 -10.78
C LEU A 74 -18.53 1.88 -9.53
N LEU A 75 -18.07 0.76 -8.98
CA LEU A 75 -17.17 0.76 -7.83
C LEU A 75 -15.84 1.46 -8.15
N GLY A 76 -15.28 1.22 -9.33
CA GLY A 76 -14.09 1.91 -9.82
C GLY A 76 -14.29 3.42 -9.91
N LEU A 77 -15.42 3.87 -10.44
CA LEU A 77 -15.78 5.28 -10.54
C LEU A 77 -15.94 5.94 -9.17
N LEU A 78 -16.62 5.25 -8.23
CA LEU A 78 -16.78 5.76 -6.85
C LEU A 78 -15.42 5.91 -6.16
N ARG A 79 -14.54 4.93 -6.27
CA ARG A 79 -13.19 5.00 -5.69
C ARG A 79 -12.34 6.10 -6.33
N TRP A 80 -12.44 6.28 -7.64
CA TRP A 80 -11.75 7.37 -8.34
C TRP A 80 -12.25 8.75 -7.89
N ARG A 81 -13.58 8.92 -7.69
CA ARG A 81 -14.14 10.15 -7.11
C ARG A 81 -13.63 10.40 -5.70
N MET A 82 -13.59 9.36 -4.85
CA MET A 82 -13.02 9.46 -3.49
C MET A 82 -11.54 9.88 -3.52
N ALA A 83 -10.73 9.32 -4.42
CA ALA A 83 -9.34 9.70 -4.57
C ALA A 83 -9.19 11.16 -4.97
N ARG A 84 -10.02 11.66 -5.89
CA ARG A 84 -10.05 13.09 -6.25
C ARG A 84 -10.43 13.99 -5.09
N SER A 85 -11.40 13.58 -4.27
CA SER A 85 -11.83 14.36 -3.10
C SER A 85 -10.72 14.43 -2.04
N PHE A 86 -9.92 13.37 -1.87
CA PHE A 86 -8.76 13.38 -0.98
C PHE A 86 -7.71 14.43 -1.41
N HIS A 87 -7.43 14.54 -2.73
CA HIS A 87 -6.44 15.50 -3.24
C HIS A 87 -6.91 16.97 -3.15
N ALA A 88 -8.20 17.22 -2.93
CA ALA A 88 -8.74 18.57 -2.77
C ALA A 88 -8.49 19.19 -1.38
N GLY A 89 -7.96 18.44 -0.43
CA GLY A 89 -7.36 18.93 0.78
C GLY A 89 -7.79 18.29 2.10
N PRO A 90 -7.03 17.42 2.70
CA PRO A 90 -7.09 17.17 4.13
C PRO A 90 -6.08 18.03 4.86
N ALA A 91 -6.45 18.58 5.97
CA ALA A 91 -5.58 19.41 6.77
C ALA A 91 -5.33 18.85 8.20
N SER A 92 -6.24 18.08 8.77
CA SER A 92 -6.11 17.62 10.16
C SER A 92 -5.74 16.14 10.29
N PRO A 93 -5.01 15.72 11.34
CA PRO A 93 -4.72 14.31 11.61
C PRO A 93 -5.96 13.42 11.76
N GLU A 94 -7.06 13.99 12.28
CA GLU A 94 -8.34 13.30 12.44
C GLU A 94 -9.01 13.02 11.09
N GLU A 95 -8.93 13.94 10.16
CA GLU A 95 -9.43 13.77 8.79
C GLU A 95 -8.64 12.68 8.06
N VAL A 96 -7.32 12.60 8.24
CA VAL A 96 -6.47 11.54 7.65
C VAL A 96 -6.90 10.16 8.14
N GLU A 97 -7.23 10.00 9.43
CA GLU A 97 -7.71 8.73 9.95
C GLU A 97 -9.09 8.35 9.39
N GLY A 98 -9.98 9.33 9.19
CA GLY A 98 -11.26 9.14 8.50
C GLY A 98 -11.09 8.64 7.06
N TRP A 99 -10.18 9.25 6.30
CA TRP A 99 -9.83 8.84 4.95
C TRP A 99 -9.21 7.43 4.90
N ARG A 100 -8.34 7.12 5.86
CA ARG A 100 -7.75 5.78 5.99
C ARG A 100 -8.80 4.69 6.23
N ARG A 101 -9.75 4.93 7.13
CA ARG A 101 -10.88 4.00 7.38
C ARG A 101 -11.74 3.83 6.13
N SER A 102 -12.06 4.91 5.44
CA SER A 102 -12.79 4.87 4.17
C SER A 102 -12.05 4.09 3.09
N ALA A 103 -10.72 4.20 3.03
CA ALA A 103 -9.90 3.42 2.12
C ALA A 103 -9.93 1.90 2.45
N ILE A 104 -9.85 1.53 3.73
CA ILE A 104 -9.95 0.13 4.18
C ILE A 104 -11.33 -0.45 3.85
N LEU A 105 -12.41 0.29 4.14
CA LEU A 105 -13.76 -0.12 3.81
C LEU A 105 -13.95 -0.28 2.30
N GLY A 106 -13.48 0.69 1.51
CA GLY A 106 -13.53 0.63 0.06
C GLY A 106 -12.71 -0.55 -0.51
N ALA A 107 -11.58 -0.90 0.11
CA ALA A 107 -10.80 -2.08 -0.24
C ALA A 107 -11.57 -3.38 0.06
N PHE A 108 -12.23 -3.45 1.23
CA PHE A 108 -13.07 -4.59 1.59
C PHE A 108 -14.26 -4.78 0.63
N ILE A 109 -14.96 -3.70 0.29
CA ILE A 109 -16.06 -3.74 -0.69
C ILE A 109 -15.55 -4.22 -2.05
N SER A 110 -14.40 -3.72 -2.50
CA SER A 110 -13.78 -4.17 -3.75
C SER A 110 -13.38 -5.64 -3.70
N GLY A 111 -12.76 -6.10 -2.62
CA GLY A 111 -12.42 -7.51 -2.41
C GLY A 111 -13.66 -8.41 -2.39
N SER A 112 -14.75 -7.97 -1.76
CA SER A 112 -16.03 -8.68 -1.74
C SER A 112 -16.67 -8.74 -3.14
N ALA A 113 -16.58 -7.66 -3.92
CA ALA A 113 -17.05 -7.66 -5.32
C ALA A 113 -16.24 -8.64 -6.18
N TRP A 114 -14.92 -8.75 -5.98
CA TRP A 114 -14.10 -9.77 -6.61
C TRP A 114 -14.45 -11.19 -6.12
N ALA A 115 -14.75 -11.37 -4.84
CA ALA A 115 -15.23 -12.64 -4.31
C ALA A 115 -16.56 -13.08 -4.96
N ALA A 116 -17.49 -12.16 -5.15
CA ALA A 116 -18.74 -12.42 -5.86
C ALA A 116 -18.50 -12.84 -7.32
N GLY A 117 -17.58 -12.17 -8.03
CA GLY A 117 -17.15 -12.58 -9.36
C GLY A 117 -16.48 -13.96 -9.37
N THR A 118 -15.61 -14.21 -8.40
CA THR A 118 -14.98 -15.53 -8.23
C THR A 118 -16.03 -16.62 -8.10
N LEU A 119 -17.02 -16.43 -7.23
CA LEU A 119 -18.13 -17.37 -7.09
C LEU A 119 -18.90 -17.55 -8.40
N LEU A 120 -19.31 -16.46 -9.06
CA LEU A 120 -20.08 -16.48 -10.30
C LEU A 120 -19.36 -17.25 -11.41
N PHE A 121 -18.05 -17.07 -11.57
CA PHE A 121 -17.29 -17.62 -12.69
C PHE A 121 -16.63 -18.97 -12.41
N THR A 122 -16.55 -19.42 -11.14
CA THR A 122 -15.98 -20.72 -10.79
C THR A 122 -17.05 -21.75 -10.44
N TRP A 123 -18.22 -21.32 -9.96
CA TRP A 123 -19.27 -22.27 -9.54
C TRP A 123 -19.78 -23.08 -10.72
N SER A 124 -19.66 -24.41 -10.60
CA SER A 124 -20.03 -25.39 -11.67
C SER A 124 -19.36 -25.13 -13.02
N ALA A 125 -18.27 -24.38 -13.07
CA ALA A 125 -17.54 -24.08 -14.29
C ALA A 125 -16.62 -25.26 -14.70
N PRO A 126 -16.28 -25.41 -15.99
CA PRO A 126 -15.23 -26.32 -16.42
C PRO A 126 -13.90 -25.97 -15.76
N VAL A 127 -13.05 -26.98 -15.53
CA VAL A 127 -11.76 -26.81 -14.86
C VAL A 127 -10.89 -25.73 -15.51
N VAL A 128 -10.87 -25.66 -16.84
CA VAL A 128 -10.13 -24.62 -17.59
C VAL A 128 -10.56 -23.22 -17.18
N GLN A 129 -11.85 -22.98 -17.02
CA GLN A 129 -12.38 -21.68 -16.59
C GLN A 129 -12.09 -21.41 -15.10
N GLN A 130 -12.12 -22.45 -14.25
CA GLN A 130 -11.73 -22.33 -12.83
C GLN A 130 -10.25 -21.93 -12.71
N VAL A 131 -9.34 -22.58 -13.44
CA VAL A 131 -7.92 -22.26 -13.47
C VAL A 131 -7.68 -20.86 -14.01
N PHE A 132 -8.38 -20.47 -15.08
CA PHE A 132 -8.30 -19.11 -15.63
C PHE A 132 -8.72 -18.04 -14.60
N THR A 133 -9.87 -18.26 -13.94
CA THR A 133 -10.34 -17.36 -12.88
C THR A 133 -9.35 -17.30 -11.72
N ALA A 134 -8.81 -18.44 -11.29
CA ALA A 134 -7.78 -18.51 -10.25
C ALA A 134 -6.53 -17.72 -10.61
N LEU A 135 -6.07 -17.81 -11.84
CA LEU A 135 -4.92 -17.06 -12.34
C LEU A 135 -5.17 -15.55 -12.33
N LEU A 136 -6.35 -15.12 -12.78
CA LEU A 136 -6.70 -13.69 -12.77
C LEU A 136 -6.85 -13.14 -11.35
N VAL A 137 -7.48 -13.90 -10.44
CA VAL A 137 -7.60 -13.50 -9.03
C VAL A 137 -6.22 -13.42 -8.37
N ALA A 138 -5.35 -14.40 -8.61
CA ALA A 138 -3.97 -14.37 -8.11
C ALA A 138 -3.20 -13.17 -8.67
N GLY A 139 -3.33 -12.90 -9.96
CA GLY A 139 -2.70 -11.76 -10.62
C GLY A 139 -3.14 -10.41 -10.04
N ILE A 140 -4.44 -10.23 -9.81
CA ILE A 140 -4.97 -9.00 -9.19
C ILE A 140 -4.50 -8.86 -7.74
N VAL A 141 -4.58 -9.92 -6.95
CA VAL A 141 -4.14 -9.88 -5.54
C VAL A 141 -2.65 -9.57 -5.43
N ALA A 142 -1.81 -10.16 -6.30
CA ALA A 142 -0.39 -9.84 -6.36
C ALA A 142 -0.13 -8.42 -6.87
N GLY A 143 -0.83 -8.00 -7.94
CA GLY A 143 -0.67 -6.68 -8.56
C GLY A 143 -1.12 -5.52 -7.69
N VAL A 144 -2.00 -5.75 -6.73
CA VAL A 144 -2.50 -4.73 -5.80
C VAL A 144 -1.52 -4.48 -4.62
N VAL A 145 -0.51 -5.32 -4.39
CA VAL A 145 0.49 -5.11 -3.32
C VAL A 145 1.11 -3.71 -3.36
N PRO A 146 1.65 -3.19 -4.47
CA PRO A 146 2.20 -1.84 -4.49
C PRO A 146 1.16 -0.73 -4.34
N VAL A 147 -0.10 -0.98 -4.69
CA VAL A 147 -1.19 0.01 -4.62
C VAL A 147 -1.75 0.13 -3.20
N LEU A 148 -2.10 -0.99 -2.57
CA LEU A 148 -2.72 -1.03 -1.23
C LEU A 148 -1.73 -1.34 -0.12
N GLY A 149 -0.52 -1.80 -0.43
CA GLY A 149 0.48 -2.21 0.55
C GLY A 149 1.01 -1.07 1.41
N ALA A 150 0.79 0.18 1.02
CA ALA A 150 1.06 1.34 1.87
C ALA A 150 0.18 1.36 3.15
N VAL A 151 -1.00 0.74 3.11
CA VAL A 151 -1.88 0.52 4.27
C VAL A 151 -2.20 -0.97 4.36
N LEU A 152 -1.45 -1.69 5.19
CA LEU A 152 -1.50 -3.16 5.28
C LEU A 152 -2.92 -3.71 5.50
N GLN A 153 -3.73 -3.02 6.31
CA GLN A 153 -5.11 -3.39 6.58
C GLN A 153 -5.99 -3.30 5.32
N ALA A 154 -5.75 -2.30 4.46
CA ALA A 154 -6.48 -2.15 3.19
C ALA A 154 -6.14 -3.29 2.23
N TYR A 155 -4.87 -3.68 2.16
CA TYR A 155 -4.45 -4.83 1.36
C TYR A 155 -5.13 -6.13 1.82
N TRP A 156 -5.14 -6.41 3.13
CA TRP A 156 -5.77 -7.62 3.66
C TRP A 156 -7.28 -7.62 3.44
N ALA A 157 -7.93 -6.48 3.67
CA ALA A 157 -9.36 -6.32 3.43
C ALA A 157 -9.73 -6.61 1.97
N PHE A 158 -8.84 -6.28 1.01
CA PHE A 158 -9.03 -6.60 -0.39
C PHE A 158 -8.69 -8.05 -0.74
N ALA A 159 -7.54 -8.56 -0.29
CA ALA A 159 -6.97 -9.83 -0.77
C ALA A 159 -7.68 -11.08 -0.22
N VAL A 160 -8.13 -11.02 1.04
CA VAL A 160 -8.72 -12.18 1.71
C VAL A 160 -10.02 -12.64 1.06
N PRO A 161 -11.03 -11.79 0.78
CA PRO A 161 -12.33 -12.25 0.29
C PRO A 161 -12.26 -13.05 -1.02
N PRO A 162 -11.60 -12.60 -2.11
CA PRO A 162 -11.61 -13.34 -3.38
C PRO A 162 -10.83 -14.66 -3.31
N VAL A 163 -9.67 -14.68 -2.60
CA VAL A 163 -8.88 -15.92 -2.48
C VAL A 163 -9.58 -16.93 -1.58
N PHE A 164 -10.21 -16.46 -0.50
CA PHE A 164 -10.99 -17.32 0.38
C PHE A 164 -12.21 -17.90 -0.33
N MET A 165 -12.90 -17.10 -1.15
CA MET A 165 -14.01 -17.58 -1.98
C MET A 165 -13.52 -18.63 -2.99
N LEU A 166 -12.37 -18.40 -3.63
CA LEU A 166 -11.78 -19.37 -4.56
C LEU A 166 -11.44 -20.69 -3.86
N LEU A 167 -10.88 -20.62 -2.65
CA LEU A 167 -10.60 -21.80 -1.81
C LEU A 167 -11.89 -22.55 -1.49
N ILE A 168 -12.95 -21.86 -1.07
CA ILE A 168 -14.26 -22.46 -0.80
C ILE A 168 -14.80 -23.16 -2.05
N CYS A 169 -14.80 -22.48 -3.19
CA CYS A 169 -15.28 -23.08 -4.44
C CYS A 169 -14.46 -24.31 -4.83
N ALA A 170 -13.13 -24.23 -4.72
CA ALA A 170 -12.25 -25.35 -5.04
C ALA A 170 -12.51 -26.56 -4.15
N VAL A 171 -12.63 -26.36 -2.83
CA VAL A 171 -12.86 -27.48 -1.86
C VAL A 171 -14.26 -28.08 -2.04
N LEU A 172 -15.31 -27.25 -2.18
CA LEU A 172 -16.70 -27.74 -2.30
C LEU A 172 -16.97 -28.45 -3.62
N GLN A 173 -16.23 -28.12 -4.68
CA GLN A 173 -16.40 -28.70 -6.01
C GLN A 173 -15.30 -29.70 -6.39
N ALA A 174 -14.34 -29.98 -5.49
CA ALA A 174 -13.25 -30.91 -5.75
C ALA A 174 -13.80 -32.33 -5.97
N ARG A 175 -13.73 -32.80 -7.21
CA ARG A 175 -14.10 -34.17 -7.62
C ARG A 175 -12.92 -34.97 -8.11
N ASP A 176 -11.82 -34.32 -8.40
CA ASP A 176 -10.61 -34.88 -8.98
C ASP A 176 -9.35 -34.26 -8.34
N ALA A 177 -8.20 -34.76 -8.73
CA ALA A 177 -6.90 -34.28 -8.25
C ALA A 177 -6.67 -32.79 -8.57
N MET A 178 -7.23 -32.29 -9.70
CA MET A 178 -7.05 -30.90 -10.11
C MET A 178 -7.80 -29.93 -9.18
N GLY A 179 -9.05 -30.27 -8.78
CA GLY A 179 -9.82 -29.47 -7.83
C GLY A 179 -9.10 -29.32 -6.48
N TRP A 180 -8.56 -30.44 -5.96
CA TRP A 180 -7.73 -30.42 -4.75
C TRP A 180 -6.44 -29.62 -4.91
N ALA A 181 -5.78 -29.71 -6.07
CA ALA A 181 -4.57 -28.94 -6.37
C ALA A 181 -4.84 -27.43 -6.37
N ILE A 182 -5.96 -26.97 -6.94
CA ILE A 182 -6.38 -25.56 -6.89
C ILE A 182 -6.61 -25.11 -5.44
N GLY A 183 -7.32 -25.92 -4.65
CA GLY A 183 -7.56 -25.63 -3.22
C GLY A 183 -6.25 -25.51 -2.43
N MET A 184 -5.31 -26.46 -2.62
CA MET A 184 -3.99 -26.41 -1.98
C MET A 184 -3.18 -25.18 -2.44
N ALA A 185 -3.21 -24.85 -3.73
CA ALA A 185 -2.54 -23.66 -4.25
C ALA A 185 -3.08 -22.38 -3.60
N CYS A 186 -4.40 -22.25 -3.43
CA CYS A 186 -5.02 -21.11 -2.73
C CYS A 186 -4.62 -21.06 -1.25
N ALA A 187 -4.60 -22.21 -0.58
CA ALA A 187 -4.21 -22.31 0.83
C ALA A 187 -2.74 -21.91 1.07
N ILE A 188 -1.86 -22.14 0.12
CA ILE A 188 -0.45 -21.71 0.17
C ILE A 188 -0.31 -20.26 -0.29
N PHE A 189 -1.03 -19.86 -1.34
CA PHE A 189 -0.93 -18.53 -1.94
C PHE A 189 -1.34 -17.41 -0.97
N LEU A 190 -2.46 -17.57 -0.27
CA LEU A 190 -2.96 -16.52 0.62
C LEU A 190 -1.98 -16.16 1.74
N PRO A 191 -1.48 -17.08 2.57
CA PRO A 191 -0.49 -16.74 3.60
C PRO A 191 0.82 -16.18 3.00
N ALA A 192 1.26 -16.69 1.85
CA ALA A 192 2.44 -16.18 1.16
C ALA A 192 2.26 -14.70 0.77
N MET A 193 1.10 -14.34 0.20
CA MET A 193 0.79 -12.95 -0.17
C MET A 193 0.63 -12.05 1.06
N LEU A 194 -0.02 -12.53 2.12
CA LEU A 194 -0.13 -11.76 3.36
C LEU A 194 1.24 -11.54 4.03
N ARG A 195 2.15 -12.50 3.94
CA ARG A 195 3.53 -12.35 4.43
C ARG A 195 4.33 -11.38 3.55
N SER A 196 4.21 -11.50 2.24
CA SER A 196 4.87 -10.60 1.27
C SER A 196 4.42 -9.15 1.45
N SER A 197 3.13 -8.92 1.63
CA SER A 197 2.59 -7.57 1.86
C SER A 197 3.10 -6.96 3.17
N ARG A 198 3.24 -7.75 4.24
CA ARG A 198 3.87 -7.29 5.50
C ARG A 198 5.34 -6.90 5.29
N HIS A 199 6.07 -7.65 4.47
CA HIS A 199 7.46 -7.32 4.16
C HIS A 199 7.54 -6.02 3.35
N PHE A 200 6.71 -5.88 2.32
CA PHE A 200 6.62 -4.67 1.51
C PHE A 200 6.28 -3.44 2.35
N PHE A 201 5.27 -3.54 3.23
CA PHE A 201 4.89 -2.46 4.14
C PHE A 201 6.06 -2.02 5.03
N ARG A 202 6.80 -2.97 5.62
CA ARG A 202 7.96 -2.65 6.46
C ARG A 202 9.07 -1.94 5.69
N VAL A 203 9.36 -2.40 4.47
CA VAL A 203 10.37 -1.76 3.61
C VAL A 203 9.95 -0.35 3.24
N LEU A 204 8.68 -0.14 2.91
CA LEU A 204 8.13 1.18 2.60
C LEU A 204 8.20 2.12 3.81
N GLU A 205 7.79 1.66 4.99
CA GLU A 205 7.87 2.43 6.24
C GLU A 205 9.31 2.83 6.57
N GLN A 206 10.27 1.90 6.43
CA GLN A 206 11.69 2.18 6.61
C GLN A 206 12.21 3.22 5.60
N SER A 207 11.79 3.10 4.33
CA SER A 207 12.18 4.06 3.29
C SER A 207 11.68 5.47 3.59
N ILE A 208 10.42 5.60 4.02
CA ILE A 208 9.82 6.89 4.41
C ILE A 208 10.57 7.48 5.62
N ARG A 209 10.84 6.65 6.63
CA ARG A 209 11.56 7.07 7.82
C ARG A 209 12.97 7.57 7.50
N LEU A 210 13.74 6.80 6.72
CA LEU A 210 15.07 7.20 6.28
C LEU A 210 15.05 8.49 5.47
N GLY A 211 14.08 8.67 4.58
CA GLY A 211 13.89 9.90 3.83
C GLY A 211 13.66 11.11 4.74
N HIS A 212 12.85 10.95 5.79
CA HIS A 212 12.62 12.00 6.78
C HIS A 212 13.90 12.33 7.59
N GLU A 213 14.62 11.30 8.06
CA GLU A 213 15.88 11.47 8.78
C GLU A 213 16.94 12.20 7.93
N GLN A 214 17.03 11.84 6.64
CA GLN A 214 17.92 12.51 5.69
C GLN A 214 17.52 13.99 5.48
N ALA A 215 16.24 14.30 5.36
CA ALA A 215 15.76 15.68 5.19
C ALA A 215 16.12 16.54 6.41
N VAL A 216 15.94 16.03 7.62
CA VAL A 216 16.32 16.72 8.86
C VAL A 216 17.84 16.94 8.94
N LEU A 217 18.63 15.92 8.56
CA LEU A 217 20.10 16.03 8.57
C LEU A 217 20.58 17.08 7.57
N VAL A 218 20.04 17.10 6.36
CA VAL A 218 20.39 18.09 5.32
C VAL A 218 20.06 19.51 5.80
N GLU A 219 18.91 19.70 6.43
CA GLU A 219 18.52 21.00 6.97
C GLU A 219 19.47 21.45 8.10
N THR A 220 19.84 20.53 9.00
CA THR A 220 20.80 20.81 10.08
C THR A 220 22.17 21.19 9.51
N LEU A 221 22.66 20.45 8.51
CA LEU A 221 23.92 20.77 7.84
C LEU A 221 23.89 22.14 7.16
N ARG A 222 22.77 22.49 6.51
CA ARG A 222 22.61 23.82 5.91
C ARG A 222 22.70 24.93 6.94
N ARG A 223 21.99 24.80 8.06
CA ARG A 223 22.01 25.78 9.16
C ARG A 223 23.42 25.93 9.75
N THR A 224 24.08 24.82 10.01
CA THR A 224 25.46 24.84 10.54
C THR A 224 26.45 25.50 9.58
N ARG A 225 26.32 25.21 8.28
CA ARG A 225 27.11 25.84 7.23
C ARG A 225 26.90 27.35 7.20
N ASP A 226 25.64 27.77 7.22
CA ASP A 226 25.28 29.18 7.12
C ASP A 226 25.80 29.96 8.36
N GLN A 227 25.65 29.38 9.55
CA GLN A 227 26.25 29.90 10.78
C GLN A 227 27.80 30.03 10.70
N ALA A 228 28.47 28.99 10.15
CA ALA A 228 29.93 29.03 9.97
C ALA A 228 30.35 30.11 8.98
N LEU A 229 29.58 30.32 7.90
CA LEU A 229 29.86 31.40 6.93
C LEU A 229 29.63 32.78 7.54
N GLU A 230 28.59 32.98 8.34
CA GLU A 230 28.36 34.24 9.06
C GLU A 230 29.48 34.52 10.05
N ALA A 231 29.87 33.52 10.85
CA ALA A 231 30.99 33.67 11.77
C ALA A 231 32.33 33.99 11.06
N SER A 232 32.60 33.36 9.92
CA SER A 232 33.77 33.64 9.09
C SER A 232 33.77 35.07 8.53
N ARG A 233 32.60 35.57 8.04
CA ARG A 233 32.44 36.95 7.58
C ARG A 233 32.66 37.95 8.71
N ALA A 234 32.03 37.75 9.86
CA ALA A 234 32.21 38.61 11.01
C ALA A 234 33.69 38.66 11.49
N LYS A 235 34.40 37.51 11.45
CA LYS A 235 35.85 37.45 11.76
C LYS A 235 36.67 38.23 10.72
N SER A 236 36.38 38.14 9.45
CA SER A 236 37.09 38.88 8.39
C SER A 236 36.87 40.38 8.53
N GLU A 237 35.67 40.84 8.79
CA GLU A 237 35.34 42.25 9.00
C GLU A 237 36.03 42.81 10.27
N PHE A 238 36.10 42.01 11.32
CA PHE A 238 36.84 42.40 12.55
C PHE A 238 38.34 42.56 12.29
N LEU A 239 38.95 41.63 11.53
CA LEU A 239 40.37 41.68 11.21
C LEU A 239 40.70 42.89 10.28
N ASP A 240 39.84 43.18 9.30
CA ASP A 240 39.99 44.34 8.43
C ASP A 240 39.95 45.68 9.20
N ARG A 241 39.01 45.81 10.14
CA ARG A 241 38.95 47.00 11.00
C ARG A 241 40.19 47.16 11.88
N LYS A 242 40.80 46.06 12.32
CA LYS A 242 41.99 46.10 13.17
C LYS A 242 43.31 46.35 12.41
N SER A 243 43.33 46.08 11.09
CA SER A 243 44.48 46.33 10.24
C SER A 243 44.55 47.75 9.68
N VAL A 244 43.52 48.57 9.87
CA VAL A 244 43.44 49.96 9.38
C VAL A 244 43.79 50.98 10.52
N VAL A 245 44.09 50.53 11.73
CA VAL A 245 44.56 51.32 12.88
C VAL A 245 46.04 51.08 13.11
#